data_08988b5ca1ac2851a63c480f35108bc9
#
_entry.id   08988b5ca1ac2851a63c480f35108bc9
#
_cell.length_a   1.000
_cell.length_b   1.000
_cell.length_c   1.000
_cell.angle_alpha   90.00
_cell.angle_beta   90.00
_cell.angle_gamma   90.00
#
_symmetry.space_group_name_H-M   'P 1'
#
loop_
_entity.id
_entity.type
_entity.pdbx_description
1 polymer ?
#
loop_
_entity_poly.entity_id
_entity_poly.type
_entity_poly.pdbx_seq_one_letter_code
_entity_poly.pdbx_strand_id
1 'polypeptide(L)'
;KISHLGIAVKDLKAASETYRKLLQSEPSEPEFVAEQKVNVVKFTIGESTIELLEGTSPDSPISKFIEKRGEGIHHIAYESDDVKTDLKRLGDEGFELINKEPRVGSDNMLIAFVNPKSIGGVLTEVCQH
;
A
#
# COMPACT_ATOMS: atom_id res chain seq x y z
N LYS A 1 -9.27 -6.90 9.87
CA LYS A 1 -9.84 -5.65 9.35
C LYS A 1 -9.04 -5.14 8.15
N ILE A 2 -9.63 -4.24 7.39
CA ILE A 2 -8.90 -3.54 6.34
C ILE A 2 -8.02 -2.49 7.02
N SER A 3 -6.70 -2.62 6.82
CA SER A 3 -5.75 -1.65 7.36
C SER A 3 -5.78 -0.36 6.55
N HIS A 4 -5.58 -0.48 5.23
CA HIS A 4 -5.54 0.70 4.38
C HIS A 4 -5.83 0.37 2.92
N LEU A 5 -6.15 1.42 2.16
CA LEU A 5 -6.18 1.41 0.70
C LEU A 5 -5.02 2.27 0.22
N GLY A 6 -4.20 1.73 -0.66
CA GLY A 6 -3.11 2.48 -1.28
C GLY A 6 -3.55 3.05 -2.62
N ILE A 7 -3.39 4.36 -2.79
CA ILE A 7 -3.81 5.07 -4.00
C ILE A 7 -2.57 5.71 -4.63
N ALA A 8 -2.30 5.34 -5.88
CA ALA A 8 -1.17 5.87 -6.64
C ALA A 8 -1.52 7.24 -7.21
N VAL A 9 -0.68 8.24 -6.93
CA VAL A 9 -0.88 9.61 -7.40
C VAL A 9 0.40 10.15 -8.06
N LYS A 10 0.23 11.04 -9.02
CA LYS A 10 1.36 11.66 -9.72
C LYS A 10 2.01 12.77 -8.92
N ASP A 11 1.22 13.51 -8.17
CA ASP A 11 1.65 14.67 -7.41
C ASP A 11 1.07 14.58 -6.01
N LEU A 12 1.90 14.19 -5.05
CA LEU A 12 1.47 13.93 -3.69
C LEU A 12 0.90 15.19 -3.01
N LYS A 13 1.52 16.33 -3.25
CA LYS A 13 1.07 17.58 -2.63
C LYS A 13 -0.32 17.97 -3.14
N ALA A 14 -0.52 17.92 -4.45
CA ALA A 14 -1.82 18.23 -5.05
C ALA A 14 -2.89 17.23 -4.63
N ALA A 15 -2.56 15.94 -4.62
CA ALA A 15 -3.48 14.89 -4.19
C ALA A 15 -3.84 15.03 -2.72
N SER A 16 -2.86 15.37 -1.86
CA SER A 16 -3.12 15.58 -0.43
C SER A 16 -4.13 16.70 -0.21
N GLU A 17 -4.02 17.78 -0.96
CA GLU A 17 -4.97 18.90 -0.86
C GLU A 17 -6.37 18.47 -1.31
N THR A 18 -6.46 17.71 -2.39
CA THR A 18 -7.73 17.19 -2.89
C THR A 18 -8.42 16.29 -1.86
N TYR A 19 -7.67 15.35 -1.27
CA TYR A 19 -8.23 14.43 -0.28
C TYR A 19 -8.54 15.12 1.05
N ARG A 20 -7.74 16.13 1.43
CA ARG A 20 -8.02 16.93 2.61
C ARG A 20 -9.40 17.58 2.52
N LYS A 21 -9.73 18.13 1.36
CA LYS A 21 -11.05 18.73 1.11
C LYS A 21 -12.15 17.68 1.05
N LEU A 22 -11.89 16.59 0.34
CA LEU A 22 -12.88 15.52 0.19
C LEU A 22 -13.26 14.89 1.52
N LEU A 23 -12.26 14.59 2.35
CA LEU A 23 -12.46 13.84 3.60
C LEU A 23 -12.63 14.76 4.81
N GLN A 24 -12.42 16.06 4.65
CA GLN A 24 -12.44 17.02 5.76
C GLN A 24 -11.54 16.55 6.91
N SER A 25 -10.33 16.11 6.56
CA SER A 25 -9.38 15.54 7.48
C SER A 25 -7.99 16.03 7.13
N GLU A 26 -7.13 16.19 8.12
CA GLU A 26 -5.76 16.61 7.89
C GLU A 26 -4.88 15.40 7.58
N PRO A 27 -3.98 15.53 6.58
CA PRO A 27 -3.05 14.46 6.25
C PRO A 27 -1.95 14.33 7.31
N SER A 28 -1.35 13.14 7.38
CA SER A 28 -0.11 12.94 8.13
C SER A 28 1.03 13.70 7.48
N GLU A 29 2.15 13.84 8.18
CA GLU A 29 3.38 14.29 7.57
C GLU A 29 3.84 13.27 6.52
N PRO A 30 4.43 13.73 5.39
CA PRO A 30 4.94 12.80 4.40
C PRO A 30 6.05 11.91 4.97
N GLU A 31 6.03 10.65 4.57
CA GLU A 31 7.05 9.67 4.96
C GLU A 31 7.67 9.08 3.69
N PHE A 32 8.99 8.96 3.67
CA PHE A 32 9.70 8.29 2.59
C PHE A 32 9.95 6.83 2.98
N VAL A 33 9.50 5.90 2.13
CA VAL A 33 9.73 4.46 2.32
C VAL A 33 10.75 4.02 1.28
N ALA A 34 12.00 3.91 1.69
CA ALA A 34 13.13 3.67 0.80
C ALA A 34 13.02 2.36 0.01
N GLU A 35 12.60 1.27 0.66
CA GLU A 35 12.50 -0.04 0.01
C GLU A 35 11.52 -0.03 -1.16
N GLN A 36 10.49 0.79 -1.09
CA GLN A 36 9.47 0.87 -2.12
C GLN A 36 9.63 2.09 -3.01
N LYS A 37 10.58 2.96 -2.71
CA LYS A 37 10.86 4.19 -3.46
C LYS A 37 9.60 5.04 -3.61
N VAL A 38 8.91 5.29 -2.48
CA VAL A 38 7.68 6.07 -2.46
C VAL A 38 7.69 7.09 -1.34
N ASN A 39 7.00 8.20 -1.57
CA ASN A 39 6.57 9.11 -0.52
C ASN A 39 5.11 8.82 -0.20
N VAL A 40 4.77 8.77 1.07
CA VAL A 40 3.46 8.36 1.56
C VAL A 40 2.87 9.46 2.43
N VAL A 41 1.58 9.76 2.19
CA VAL A 41 0.77 10.60 3.07
C VAL A 41 -0.46 9.78 3.47
N LYS A 42 -0.87 9.88 4.72
CA LYS A 42 -1.98 9.09 5.26
C LYS A 42 -3.10 9.96 5.75
N PHE A 43 -4.34 9.50 5.50
CA PHE A 43 -5.56 10.05 6.07
C PHE A 43 -6.25 8.95 6.87
N THR A 44 -6.54 9.20 8.14
CA THR A 44 -7.23 8.23 8.99
C THR A 44 -8.73 8.40 8.83
N ILE A 45 -9.41 7.32 8.47
CA ILE A 45 -10.86 7.28 8.27
C ILE A 45 -11.42 6.15 9.13
N GLY A 46 -11.91 6.50 10.33
CA GLY A 46 -12.37 5.48 11.27
C GLY A 46 -11.24 4.51 11.62
N GLU A 47 -11.45 3.23 11.37
CA GLU A 47 -10.45 2.19 11.64
C GLU A 47 -9.50 1.96 10.47
N SER A 48 -9.73 2.59 9.34
CA SER A 48 -8.95 2.38 8.13
C SER A 48 -8.17 3.64 7.77
N THR A 49 -7.20 3.48 6.90
CA THR A 49 -6.35 4.57 6.43
C THR A 49 -6.38 4.61 4.92
N ILE A 50 -6.40 5.81 4.37
CA ILE A 50 -6.15 6.02 2.95
C ILE A 50 -4.70 6.47 2.83
N GLU A 51 -3.89 5.73 2.05
CA GLU A 51 -2.51 6.09 1.80
C GLU A 51 -2.36 6.61 0.37
N LEU A 52 -1.87 7.84 0.24
CA LEU A 52 -1.52 8.38 -1.06
C LEU A 52 -0.04 8.10 -1.30
N LEU A 53 0.27 7.54 -2.46
CA LEU A 53 1.59 7.02 -2.79
C LEU A 53 2.11 7.70 -4.06
N GLU A 54 3.28 8.34 -3.93
CA GLU A 54 3.95 8.95 -5.08
C GLU A 54 5.32 8.30 -5.25
N GLY A 55 5.62 7.79 -6.44
CA GLY A 55 6.93 7.23 -6.73
C GLY A 55 8.02 8.29 -6.71
N THR A 56 9.17 7.96 -6.12
CA THR A 56 10.31 8.90 -6.04
C THR A 56 11.27 8.81 -7.21
N SER A 57 11.10 7.79 -8.06
CA SER A 57 11.94 7.57 -9.25
C SER A 57 11.18 6.75 -10.28
N PRO A 58 11.60 6.77 -11.57
CA PRO A 58 10.90 6.02 -12.61
C PRO A 58 10.83 4.50 -12.38
N ASP A 59 11.75 3.95 -11.61
CA ASP A 59 11.77 2.51 -11.32
C ASP A 59 10.96 2.13 -10.07
N SER A 60 10.32 3.09 -9.41
CA SER A 60 9.39 2.80 -8.33
C SER A 60 8.21 1.98 -8.84
N PRO A 61 7.73 0.97 -8.09
CA PRO A 61 6.51 0.24 -8.47
C PRO A 61 5.31 1.15 -8.69
N ILE A 62 5.19 2.24 -7.92
CA ILE A 62 4.10 3.20 -8.08
C ILE A 62 4.24 3.97 -9.40
N SER A 63 5.46 4.41 -9.74
CA SER A 63 5.69 5.10 -11.01
C SER A 63 5.35 4.20 -12.21
N LYS A 64 5.75 2.93 -12.13
CA LYS A 64 5.42 1.94 -13.16
C LYS A 64 3.94 1.67 -13.26
N PHE A 65 3.25 1.60 -12.13
CA PHE A 65 1.80 1.42 -12.12
C PHE A 65 1.09 2.58 -12.83
N ILE A 66 1.47 3.81 -12.51
CA ILE A 66 0.88 5.01 -13.12
C ILE A 66 1.15 5.05 -14.61
N GLU A 67 2.35 4.69 -15.03
CA GLU A 67 2.70 4.64 -16.45
C GLU A 67 1.79 3.69 -17.23
N LYS A 68 1.45 2.56 -16.64
CA LYS A 68 0.62 1.54 -17.31
C LYS A 68 -0.88 1.79 -17.15
N ARG A 69 -1.32 2.26 -16.01
CA ARG A 69 -2.75 2.31 -15.65
C ARG A 69 -3.26 3.68 -15.27
N GLY A 70 -2.38 4.67 -15.14
CA GLY A 70 -2.75 5.99 -14.62
C GLY A 70 -2.91 5.99 -13.12
N GLU A 71 -3.40 7.10 -12.58
CA GLU A 71 -3.67 7.23 -11.15
C GLU A 71 -4.85 6.37 -10.74
N GLY A 72 -4.85 5.89 -9.52
CA GLY A 72 -5.96 5.12 -8.99
C GLY A 72 -5.56 4.19 -7.86
N ILE A 73 -6.48 3.34 -7.43
CA ILE A 73 -6.23 2.39 -6.36
C ILE A 73 -5.13 1.42 -6.79
N HIS A 74 -4.09 1.33 -5.97
CA HIS A 74 -2.95 0.45 -6.23
C HIS A 74 -3.09 -0.89 -5.49
N HIS A 75 -3.48 -0.86 -4.22
CA HIS A 75 -3.61 -2.08 -3.43
C HIS A 75 -4.57 -1.93 -2.26
N ILE A 76 -4.99 -3.08 -1.73
CA ILE A 76 -5.74 -3.18 -0.48
C ILE A 76 -4.86 -3.93 0.52
N ALA A 77 -4.78 -3.42 1.74
CA ALA A 77 -4.02 -4.06 2.81
C ALA A 77 -4.95 -4.57 3.91
N TYR A 78 -4.78 -5.82 4.28
CA TYR A 78 -5.49 -6.43 5.40
C TYR A 78 -4.55 -6.54 6.59
N GLU A 79 -5.04 -6.20 7.77
CA GLU A 79 -4.25 -6.32 8.98
C GLU A 79 -4.17 -7.78 9.42
N SER A 80 -2.95 -8.19 9.77
CA SER A 80 -2.63 -9.53 10.23
C SER A 80 -2.10 -9.46 11.66
N ASP A 81 -2.40 -10.48 12.45
CA ASP A 81 -1.78 -10.62 13.77
C ASP A 81 -0.36 -11.16 13.67
N ASP A 82 -0.09 -11.92 12.61
CA ASP A 82 1.24 -12.52 12.36
C ASP A 82 1.42 -12.75 10.87
N VAL A 83 2.14 -11.84 10.23
CA VAL A 83 2.37 -11.88 8.78
C VAL A 83 3.08 -13.16 8.35
N LYS A 84 4.08 -13.61 9.13
CA LYS A 84 4.81 -14.83 8.78
C LYS A 84 3.92 -16.04 8.75
N THR A 85 3.03 -16.19 9.74
CA THR A 85 2.07 -17.28 9.79
C THR A 85 1.10 -17.22 8.64
N ASP A 86 0.59 -16.03 8.33
CA ASP A 86 -0.32 -15.85 7.21
C ASP A 86 0.34 -16.16 5.86
N LEU A 87 1.60 -15.75 5.67
CA LEU A 87 2.32 -16.05 4.43
C LEU A 87 2.47 -17.57 4.24
N LYS A 88 2.80 -18.28 5.32
CA LYS A 88 2.94 -19.73 5.24
C LYS A 88 1.60 -20.39 4.86
N ARG A 89 0.52 -19.98 5.53
CA ARG A 89 -0.81 -20.50 5.24
C ARG A 89 -1.22 -20.23 3.79
N LEU A 90 -1.03 -19.00 3.32
CA LEU A 90 -1.38 -18.61 1.96
C LEU A 90 -0.58 -19.40 0.93
N GLY A 91 0.72 -19.58 1.16
CA GLY A 91 1.56 -20.39 0.28
C GLY A 91 1.10 -21.84 0.24
N ASP A 92 0.76 -22.42 1.40
CA ASP A 92 0.27 -23.80 1.49
C ASP A 92 -1.08 -23.96 0.78
N GLU A 93 -1.89 -22.92 0.72
CA GLU A 93 -3.19 -22.93 0.04
C GLU A 93 -3.10 -22.57 -1.45
N GLY A 94 -1.91 -22.39 -1.98
CA GLY A 94 -1.69 -22.22 -3.40
C GLY A 94 -1.63 -20.76 -3.88
N PHE A 95 -1.64 -19.79 -2.98
CA PHE A 95 -1.46 -18.39 -3.39
C PHE A 95 -0.03 -18.13 -3.83
N GLU A 96 0.11 -17.32 -4.87
CA GLU A 96 1.42 -16.90 -5.35
C GLU A 96 1.85 -15.66 -4.58
N LEU A 97 2.94 -15.78 -3.81
CA LEU A 97 3.43 -14.69 -2.97
C LEU A 97 4.48 -13.89 -3.70
N ILE A 98 4.31 -12.57 -3.74
CA ILE A 98 5.35 -11.66 -4.25
C ILE A 98 6.50 -11.62 -3.24
N ASN A 99 6.16 -11.50 -1.95
CA ASN A 99 7.14 -11.54 -0.87
C ASN A 99 6.93 -12.81 -0.07
N LYS A 100 7.92 -13.69 -0.04
CA LYS A 100 7.89 -14.90 0.77
C LYS A 100 8.25 -14.60 2.22
N GLU A 101 8.97 -13.51 2.45
CA GLU A 101 9.36 -13.01 3.77
C GLU A 101 8.82 -11.61 3.96
N PRO A 102 8.43 -11.22 5.19
CA PRO A 102 7.97 -9.87 5.45
C PRO A 102 9.04 -8.82 5.16
N ARG A 103 8.59 -7.65 4.74
CA ARG A 103 9.44 -6.49 4.49
C ARG A 103 8.97 -5.33 5.37
N VAL A 104 9.78 -4.29 5.48
CA VAL A 104 9.42 -3.10 6.24
C VAL A 104 8.73 -2.10 5.33
N GLY A 105 7.53 -1.69 5.71
CA GLY A 105 6.77 -0.65 5.02
C GLY A 105 6.71 0.64 5.83
N SER A 106 5.71 1.48 5.55
CA SER A 106 5.53 2.73 6.29
C SER A 106 5.25 2.45 7.77
N ASP A 107 5.63 3.39 8.65
CA ASP A 107 5.48 3.27 10.10
C ASP A 107 6.12 2.01 10.66
N ASN A 108 7.17 1.50 10.01
CA ASN A 108 7.88 0.28 10.41
C ASN A 108 6.98 -0.96 10.50
N MET A 109 5.84 -0.96 9.78
CA MET A 109 5.00 -2.15 9.70
C MET A 109 5.73 -3.26 8.96
N LEU A 110 5.48 -4.50 9.36
CA LEU A 110 5.85 -5.65 8.55
C LEU A 110 4.80 -5.84 7.47
N ILE A 111 5.23 -5.93 6.23
CA ILE A 111 4.32 -6.06 5.09
C ILE A 111 4.76 -7.18 4.17
N ALA A 112 3.80 -7.72 3.41
CA ALA A 112 4.09 -8.64 2.31
C ALA A 112 2.96 -8.57 1.31
N PHE A 113 3.29 -8.76 0.03
CA PHE A 113 2.31 -8.69 -1.05
C PHE A 113 2.03 -10.07 -1.63
N VAL A 114 0.76 -10.28 -1.97
CA VAL A 114 0.28 -11.47 -2.67
C VAL A 114 0.02 -11.08 -4.12
N ASN A 115 0.48 -11.94 -5.05
CA ASN A 115 0.34 -11.66 -6.47
C ASN A 115 -1.12 -11.53 -6.88
N PRO A 116 -1.50 -10.43 -7.57
CA PRO A 116 -2.89 -10.24 -7.99
C PRO A 116 -3.44 -11.35 -8.86
N LYS A 117 -2.58 -12.09 -9.57
CA LYS A 117 -3.04 -13.21 -10.40
C LYS A 117 -3.72 -14.31 -9.59
N SER A 118 -3.35 -14.48 -8.33
CA SER A 118 -3.97 -15.48 -7.47
C SER A 118 -5.20 -14.97 -6.71
N ILE A 119 -5.56 -13.71 -6.89
CA ILE A 119 -6.67 -13.05 -6.17
C ILE A 119 -7.60 -12.29 -7.13
N GLY A 120 -7.70 -12.71 -8.38
CA GLY A 120 -8.63 -12.08 -9.31
C GLY A 120 -8.24 -10.67 -9.77
N GLY A 121 -6.95 -10.33 -9.71
CA GLY A 121 -6.44 -9.09 -10.26
C GLY A 121 -6.23 -7.95 -9.27
N VAL A 122 -6.45 -8.18 -7.98
CA VAL A 122 -6.28 -7.13 -6.95
C VAL A 122 -4.95 -7.35 -6.22
N LEU A 123 -4.04 -6.39 -6.32
CA LEU A 123 -2.81 -6.45 -5.53
C LEU A 123 -3.17 -6.34 -4.05
N THR A 124 -2.79 -7.35 -3.30
CA THR A 124 -3.19 -7.49 -1.90
C THR A 124 -1.97 -7.50 -1.00
N GLU A 125 -2.03 -6.71 0.04
CA GLU A 125 -0.99 -6.63 1.06
C GLU A 125 -1.51 -7.23 2.36
N VAL A 126 -0.66 -7.93 3.10
CA VAL A 126 -0.90 -8.26 4.50
C VAL A 126 0.09 -7.46 5.32
N CYS A 127 -0.37 -6.87 6.42
CA CYS A 127 0.47 -5.99 7.21
C CYS A 127 0.26 -6.22 8.70
N GLN A 128 1.32 -5.93 9.48
CA GLN A 128 1.34 -6.13 10.93
C GLN A 128 2.08 -4.97 11.57
N HIS A 129 1.47 -4.38 12.57
CA HIS A 129 2.11 -3.33 13.36
C HIS A 129 3.11 -3.87 14.35
#